data_3cbe7cb62c5074060ab1e9f6af13b79c
#
_entry.id   3cbe7cb62c5074060ab1e9f6af13b79c
#
_cell.length_a   1.000
_cell.length_b   1.000
_cell.length_c   1.000
_cell.angle_alpha   90.00
_cell.angle_beta   90.00
_cell.angle_gamma   90.00
#
_symmetry.space_group_name_H-M   'P 1'
#
loop_
_entity.id
_entity.type
_entity.pdbx_description
1 polymer ?
#
loop_
_entity_poly.entity_id
_entity_poly.type
_entity_poly.pdbx_seq_one_letter_code
_entity_poly.pdbx_strand_id
1 'polypeptide(L)'
;FTIVDARGHWLAMTSSIEDAFGSRLMINGLLMNNQLTDFSFVPELDGLPVANRVAPGKRPRSAMSPTFVLTAKGKPLMSVGSPGGSRIIGFNTGVIARWLQGEHDAGELVSAPHALNRNGFTELEHGFPAERRAELVARGHDIRDVDMASGLGVIVRTANGLQGAADPRREGQAAGY
;
A
#
# COMPACT_ATOMS: atom_id res chain seq x y z
N PHE A 1 -0.74 8.72 -5.02
CA PHE A 1 -1.46 9.01 -6.27
C PHE A 1 -0.72 8.42 -7.47
N THR A 2 -1.46 8.20 -8.54
CA THR A 2 -0.95 7.71 -9.83
C THR A 2 -1.53 8.56 -10.97
N ILE A 3 -0.73 8.82 -11.98
CA ILE A 3 -1.12 9.67 -13.13
C ILE A 3 -0.58 9.05 -14.41
N VAL A 4 -1.38 9.13 -15.47
CA VAL A 4 -0.92 8.86 -16.84
C VAL A 4 -1.26 10.08 -17.70
N ASP A 5 -0.26 10.64 -18.35
CA ASP A 5 -0.47 11.80 -19.23
C ASP A 5 -0.84 11.40 -20.66
N ALA A 6 -1.25 12.38 -21.47
CA ALA A 6 -1.63 12.18 -22.88
C ALA A 6 -0.46 11.67 -23.76
N ARG A 7 0.80 11.78 -23.30
CA ARG A 7 1.98 11.25 -23.99
C ARG A 7 2.29 9.80 -23.62
N GLY A 8 1.53 9.26 -22.65
CA GLY A 8 1.74 7.90 -22.14
C GLY A 8 2.82 7.77 -21.07
N HIS A 9 3.25 8.87 -20.43
CA HIS A 9 4.10 8.82 -19.25
C HIS A 9 3.29 8.40 -18.04
N TRP A 10 3.87 7.54 -17.22
CA TRP A 10 3.27 7.04 -15.98
C TRP A 10 4.03 7.56 -14.78
N LEU A 11 3.30 8.06 -13.79
CA LEU A 11 3.80 8.47 -12.50
C LEU A 11 3.09 7.69 -11.41
N ALA A 12 3.84 7.12 -10.47
CA ALA A 12 3.34 6.61 -9.21
C ALA A 12 4.12 7.26 -8.07
N MET A 13 3.41 7.86 -7.12
CA MET A 13 4.05 8.56 -6.00
C MET A 13 3.25 8.34 -4.71
N THR A 14 3.96 8.03 -3.63
CA THR A 14 3.45 8.08 -2.27
C THR A 14 4.20 9.18 -1.52
N SER A 15 3.46 10.07 -0.88
CA SER A 15 3.99 11.15 -0.06
C SER A 15 3.33 11.13 1.31
N SER A 16 4.08 11.46 2.36
CA SER A 16 3.59 11.38 3.74
C SER A 16 4.28 12.43 4.61
N ILE A 17 3.58 12.90 5.63
CA ILE A 17 4.16 13.61 6.77
C ILE A 17 4.24 12.70 8.01
N GLU A 18 3.95 11.42 7.85
CA GLU A 18 3.89 10.27 8.74
C GLU A 18 2.62 10.31 9.60
N ASP A 19 2.57 10.95 10.77
CA ASP A 19 1.36 11.06 11.58
C ASP A 19 0.35 12.07 10.97
N ALA A 20 -0.91 12.03 11.38
CA ALA A 20 -2.01 12.83 10.83
C ALA A 20 -1.71 14.34 10.81
N PHE A 21 -0.96 14.84 11.78
CA PHE A 21 -0.48 16.22 11.86
C PHE A 21 1.06 16.31 11.89
N GLY A 22 1.75 15.28 11.44
CA GLY A 22 3.21 15.18 11.42
C GLY A 22 3.81 15.50 12.79
N SER A 23 4.82 16.37 12.81
CA SER A 23 5.45 16.85 14.05
C SER A 23 4.62 17.86 14.84
N ARG A 24 3.44 18.25 14.36
CA ARG A 24 2.57 19.33 14.87
C ARG A 24 3.22 20.72 14.80
N LEU A 25 4.34 20.85 14.11
CA LEU A 25 4.98 22.12 13.81
C LEU A 25 4.51 22.63 12.45
N MET A 26 4.14 23.88 12.37
CA MET A 26 3.78 24.53 11.13
C MET A 26 4.79 25.63 10.82
N ILE A 27 5.38 25.60 9.62
CA ILE A 27 6.35 26.60 9.15
C ILE A 27 5.88 27.07 7.78
N ASN A 28 5.67 28.37 7.65
CA ASN A 28 5.18 29.01 6.41
C ASN A 28 3.90 28.35 5.82
N GLY A 29 2.98 27.92 6.69
CA GLY A 29 1.73 27.26 6.26
C GLY A 29 1.86 25.77 5.93
N LEU A 30 3.04 25.15 6.08
CA LEU A 30 3.28 23.74 5.85
C LEU A 30 3.43 22.98 7.18
N LEU A 31 2.68 21.91 7.35
CA LEU A 31 2.91 20.98 8.46
C LEU A 31 4.19 20.18 8.19
N MET A 32 5.09 20.21 9.17
CA MET A 32 6.34 19.45 9.11
C MET A 32 6.09 17.98 9.47
N ASN A 33 6.80 17.09 8.77
CA ASN A 33 6.71 15.67 9.04
C ASN A 33 7.37 15.28 10.39
N ASN A 34 7.02 14.11 10.90
CA ASN A 34 7.68 13.45 12.04
C ASN A 34 8.35 12.13 11.62
N GLN A 35 8.83 12.02 10.40
CA GLN A 35 9.29 10.78 9.77
C GLN A 35 10.43 10.08 10.54
N LEU A 36 11.15 10.80 11.41
CA LEU A 36 12.18 10.19 12.26
C LEU A 36 11.62 9.21 13.30
N THR A 37 10.31 9.26 13.59
CA THR A 37 9.64 8.29 14.47
C THR A 37 9.52 6.90 13.86
N ASP A 38 9.75 6.76 12.55
CA ASP A 38 9.87 5.48 11.87
C ASP A 38 11.17 4.71 12.20
N PHE A 39 12.15 5.35 12.82
CA PHE A 39 13.30 4.65 13.39
C PHE A 39 12.90 3.79 14.60
N SER A 40 13.68 2.75 14.87
CA SER A 40 13.59 2.01 16.13
C SER A 40 14.09 2.89 17.27
N PHE A 41 13.28 3.02 18.33
CA PHE A 41 13.68 3.68 19.58
C PHE A 41 14.60 2.79 20.43
N VAL A 42 14.68 1.50 20.12
CA VAL A 42 15.60 0.55 20.76
C VAL A 42 16.80 0.37 19.84
N PRO A 43 18.02 0.76 20.27
CA PRO A 43 19.22 0.66 19.43
C PRO A 43 19.75 -0.77 19.29
N GLU A 44 19.52 -1.61 20.30
CA GLU A 44 19.99 -3.00 20.36
C GLU A 44 18.89 -3.92 20.90
N LEU A 45 18.86 -5.15 20.43
CA LEU A 45 17.99 -6.22 20.90
C LEU A 45 18.83 -7.50 21.04
N ASP A 46 18.80 -8.14 22.20
CA ASP A 46 19.58 -9.34 22.53
C ASP A 46 21.08 -9.20 22.20
N GLY A 47 21.65 -8.03 22.47
CA GLY A 47 23.06 -7.71 22.22
C GLY A 47 23.41 -7.47 20.74
N LEU A 48 22.43 -7.48 19.86
CA LEU A 48 22.61 -7.21 18.42
C LEU A 48 22.05 -5.84 18.05
N PRO A 49 22.76 -5.07 17.21
CA PRO A 49 22.29 -3.79 16.73
C PRO A 49 21.01 -3.92 15.90
N VAL A 50 19.96 -3.17 16.24
CA VAL A 50 18.75 -3.12 15.42
C VAL A 50 19.06 -2.44 14.08
N ALA A 51 18.73 -3.10 12.97
CA ALA A 51 19.02 -2.60 11.64
C ALA A 51 18.40 -1.22 11.36
N ASN A 52 17.19 -0.95 11.90
CA ASN A 52 16.49 0.33 11.78
C ASN A 52 16.77 1.31 12.94
N ARG A 53 17.86 1.13 13.72
CA ARG A 53 18.25 2.08 14.77
C ARG A 53 18.70 3.41 14.19
N VAL A 54 18.57 4.47 14.95
CA VAL A 54 19.14 5.79 14.60
C VAL A 54 20.66 5.69 14.47
N ALA A 55 21.20 6.20 13.38
CA ALA A 55 22.64 6.35 13.18
C ALA A 55 22.91 7.45 12.14
N PRO A 56 24.11 8.07 12.17
CA PRO A 56 24.46 9.12 11.20
C PRO A 56 24.32 8.66 9.75
N GLY A 57 23.73 9.51 8.90
CA GLY A 57 23.54 9.24 7.48
C GLY A 57 22.47 8.24 7.11
N LYS A 58 21.76 7.65 8.09
CA LYS A 58 20.65 6.72 7.83
C LYS A 58 19.33 7.45 7.59
N ARG A 59 18.49 6.81 6.78
CA ARG A 59 17.05 7.08 6.71
C ARG A 59 16.29 6.03 7.50
N PRO A 60 15.13 6.36 8.10
CA PRO A 60 14.27 5.36 8.70
C PRO A 60 13.72 4.40 7.63
N ARG A 61 13.26 3.24 8.07
CA ARG A 61 12.51 2.32 7.19
C ARG A 61 11.29 3.03 6.61
N SER A 62 10.84 2.59 5.44
CA SER A 62 9.56 2.97 4.88
C SER A 62 8.91 1.75 4.25
N ALA A 63 7.59 1.62 4.42
CA ALA A 63 6.77 0.66 3.70
C ALA A 63 6.09 1.27 2.46
N MET A 64 6.29 2.57 2.19
CA MET A 64 5.79 3.22 0.99
C MET A 64 6.40 2.56 -0.25
N SER A 65 5.54 2.01 -1.09
CA SER A 65 5.93 1.19 -2.24
C SER A 65 5.04 1.47 -3.45
N PRO A 66 5.06 2.71 -4.01
CA PRO A 66 4.38 2.96 -5.28
C PRO A 66 5.01 2.05 -6.34
N THR A 67 4.16 1.29 -7.05
CA THR A 67 4.61 0.15 -7.87
C THR A 67 4.05 0.22 -9.27
N PHE A 68 4.86 -0.15 -10.26
CA PHE A 68 4.44 -0.44 -11.61
C PHE A 68 4.51 -1.94 -11.90
N VAL A 69 3.49 -2.46 -12.59
CA VAL A 69 3.55 -3.75 -13.28
C VAL A 69 3.83 -3.48 -14.75
N LEU A 70 4.87 -4.12 -15.28
CA LEU A 70 5.33 -3.91 -16.64
C LEU A 70 5.27 -5.21 -17.45
N THR A 71 5.11 -5.10 -18.77
CA THR A 71 5.39 -6.22 -19.68
C THR A 71 6.87 -6.55 -19.67
N ALA A 72 7.25 -7.72 -20.20
CA ALA A 72 8.66 -8.09 -20.43
C ALA A 72 9.43 -7.07 -21.31
N LYS A 73 8.73 -6.26 -22.08
CA LYS A 73 9.30 -5.19 -22.91
C LYS A 73 9.33 -3.84 -22.23
N GLY A 74 9.04 -3.77 -20.91
CA GLY A 74 9.05 -2.54 -20.12
C GLY A 74 7.82 -1.63 -20.30
N LYS A 75 6.75 -2.08 -20.97
CA LYS A 75 5.55 -1.28 -21.18
C LYS A 75 4.66 -1.34 -19.93
N PRO A 76 4.20 -0.21 -19.36
CA PRO A 76 3.35 -0.22 -18.18
C PRO A 76 1.98 -0.84 -18.45
N LEU A 77 1.56 -1.71 -17.53
CA LEU A 77 0.26 -2.38 -17.49
C LEU A 77 -0.60 -1.90 -16.34
N MET A 78 0.02 -1.66 -15.18
CA MET A 78 -0.67 -1.18 -13.98
C MET A 78 0.25 -0.30 -13.16
N SER A 79 -0.35 0.66 -12.48
CA SER A 79 0.26 1.44 -11.41
C SER A 79 -0.60 1.30 -10.16
N VAL A 80 0.02 1.08 -9.01
CA VAL A 80 -0.66 0.93 -7.72
C VAL A 80 0.13 1.55 -6.59
N GLY A 81 -0.56 2.11 -5.62
CA GLY A 81 0.01 2.62 -4.38
C GLY A 81 -1.07 2.82 -3.33
N SER A 82 -0.69 2.80 -2.06
CA SER A 82 -1.59 2.97 -0.92
C SER A 82 -0.89 3.65 0.24
N PRO A 83 -1.57 4.44 1.09
CA PRO A 83 -1.19 4.66 2.47
C PRO A 83 -1.49 3.42 3.32
N GLY A 84 -1.07 3.40 4.59
CA GLY A 84 -1.42 2.31 5.52
C GLY A 84 -0.28 1.80 6.38
N GLY A 85 0.81 2.56 6.49
CA GLY A 85 1.97 2.19 7.32
C GLY A 85 2.56 0.84 6.90
N SER A 86 2.82 -0.04 7.85
CA SER A 86 3.43 -1.36 7.58
C SER A 86 2.53 -2.32 6.76
N ARG A 87 1.24 -2.00 6.58
CA ARG A 87 0.32 -2.79 5.74
C ARG A 87 0.40 -2.45 4.25
N ILE A 88 1.02 -1.35 3.86
CA ILE A 88 1.10 -0.87 2.47
C ILE A 88 1.59 -1.96 1.52
N ILE A 89 2.66 -2.66 1.90
CA ILE A 89 3.25 -3.72 1.06
C ILE A 89 2.21 -4.81 0.79
N GLY A 90 1.48 -5.23 1.83
CA GLY A 90 0.42 -6.24 1.71
C GLY A 90 -0.76 -5.77 0.86
N PHE A 91 -1.19 -4.52 1.00
CA PHE A 91 -2.24 -3.95 0.16
C PHE A 91 -1.86 -3.97 -1.32
N ASN A 92 -0.69 -3.43 -1.66
CA ASN A 92 -0.21 -3.41 -3.04
C ASN A 92 -0.01 -4.83 -3.59
N THR A 93 0.56 -5.75 -2.79
CA THR A 93 0.75 -7.16 -3.19
C THR A 93 -0.59 -7.85 -3.45
N GLY A 94 -1.61 -7.61 -2.62
CA GLY A 94 -2.95 -8.15 -2.80
C GLY A 94 -3.59 -7.73 -4.12
N VAL A 95 -3.49 -6.45 -4.48
CA VAL A 95 -3.96 -5.92 -5.76
C VAL A 95 -3.23 -6.58 -6.93
N ILE A 96 -1.89 -6.62 -6.87
CA ILE A 96 -1.07 -7.21 -7.94
C ILE A 96 -1.38 -8.71 -8.10
N ALA A 97 -1.52 -9.44 -7.00
CA ALA A 97 -1.83 -10.86 -7.03
C ALA A 97 -3.19 -11.14 -7.68
N ARG A 98 -4.23 -10.37 -7.35
CA ARG A 98 -5.56 -10.49 -7.97
C ARG A 98 -5.52 -10.16 -9.46
N TRP A 99 -4.80 -9.12 -9.82
CA TRP A 99 -4.64 -8.74 -11.22
C TRP A 99 -3.96 -9.85 -12.02
N LEU A 100 -2.91 -10.47 -11.47
CA LEU A 100 -2.24 -11.62 -12.08
C LEU A 100 -3.13 -12.87 -12.16
N GLN A 101 -4.16 -12.98 -11.30
CA GLN A 101 -5.16 -14.05 -11.32
C GLN A 101 -6.33 -13.79 -12.28
N GLY A 102 -6.30 -12.66 -12.98
CA GLY A 102 -7.28 -12.35 -14.02
C GLY A 102 -8.34 -11.31 -13.66
N GLU A 103 -8.27 -10.70 -12.47
CA GLU A 103 -9.12 -9.54 -12.14
C GLU A 103 -8.52 -8.30 -12.81
N HIS A 104 -9.23 -7.71 -13.74
CA HIS A 104 -8.75 -6.55 -14.50
C HIS A 104 -9.62 -5.29 -14.33
N ASP A 105 -10.71 -5.36 -13.58
CA ASP A 105 -11.49 -4.18 -13.20
C ASP A 105 -10.81 -3.43 -12.06
N ALA A 106 -10.49 -2.15 -12.30
CA ALA A 106 -9.78 -1.35 -11.32
C ALA A 106 -10.61 -1.12 -10.04
N GLY A 107 -11.94 -1.01 -10.15
CA GLY A 107 -12.85 -0.85 -9.03
C GLY A 107 -12.87 -2.09 -8.14
N GLU A 108 -12.98 -3.29 -8.74
CA GLU A 108 -12.93 -4.56 -8.02
C GLU A 108 -11.58 -4.77 -7.33
N LEU A 109 -10.48 -4.39 -7.98
CA LEU A 109 -9.14 -4.50 -7.42
C LEU A 109 -8.97 -3.69 -6.14
N VAL A 110 -9.51 -2.45 -6.07
CA VAL A 110 -9.33 -1.58 -4.90
C VAL A 110 -10.36 -1.82 -3.80
N SER A 111 -11.56 -2.31 -4.15
CA SER A 111 -12.66 -2.53 -3.19
C SER A 111 -12.61 -3.89 -2.49
N ALA A 112 -11.90 -4.85 -3.06
CA ALA A 112 -11.83 -6.20 -2.52
C ALA A 112 -11.25 -6.25 -1.09
N PRO A 113 -11.82 -7.09 -0.19
CA PRO A 113 -11.35 -7.20 1.18
C PRO A 113 -9.93 -7.74 1.26
N HIS A 114 -9.16 -7.22 2.22
CA HIS A 114 -7.76 -7.55 2.40
C HIS A 114 -7.53 -8.78 3.28
N ALA A 115 -6.44 -9.49 3.00
CA ALA A 115 -5.85 -10.50 3.86
C ALA A 115 -4.35 -10.24 3.97
N LEU A 116 -3.82 -10.08 5.16
CA LEU A 116 -2.43 -9.71 5.41
C LEU A 116 -1.82 -10.56 6.52
N ASN A 117 -0.52 -10.83 6.42
CA ASN A 117 0.26 -11.39 7.52
C ASN A 117 1.60 -10.64 7.62
N ARG A 118 1.93 -10.20 8.84
CA ARG A 118 3.15 -9.44 9.14
C ARG A 118 4.03 -10.19 10.16
N ASN A 119 4.23 -11.50 9.95
CA ASN A 119 4.98 -12.40 10.82
C ASN A 119 4.31 -12.64 12.20
N GLY A 120 2.98 -12.69 12.22
CA GLY A 120 2.18 -12.97 13.40
C GLY A 120 0.86 -13.63 12.98
N PHE A 121 -0.24 -13.18 13.55
CA PHE A 121 -1.56 -13.59 13.12
C PHE A 121 -1.90 -13.04 11.72
N THR A 122 -2.77 -13.75 11.03
CA THR A 122 -3.29 -13.31 9.72
C THR A 122 -4.49 -12.39 9.96
N GLU A 123 -4.33 -11.16 9.54
CA GLU A 123 -5.36 -10.13 9.58
C GLU A 123 -6.29 -10.31 8.38
N LEU A 124 -7.58 -10.47 8.61
CA LEU A 124 -8.61 -10.45 7.58
C LEU A 124 -9.52 -9.25 7.78
N GLU A 125 -9.81 -8.57 6.68
CA GLU A 125 -10.80 -7.50 6.70
C GLU A 125 -12.22 -8.06 6.74
N HIS A 126 -13.15 -7.32 7.33
CA HIS A 126 -14.57 -7.68 7.31
C HIS A 126 -15.07 -7.86 5.87
N GLY A 127 -15.88 -8.90 5.64
CA GLY A 127 -16.33 -9.26 4.30
C GLY A 127 -15.38 -10.16 3.52
N PHE A 128 -14.23 -10.58 4.11
CA PHE A 128 -13.37 -11.57 3.48
C PHE A 128 -14.13 -12.90 3.28
N PRO A 129 -14.05 -13.55 2.09
CA PRO A 129 -14.84 -14.72 1.76
C PRO A 129 -14.65 -15.86 2.76
N ALA A 130 -15.79 -16.39 3.29
CA ALA A 130 -15.77 -17.41 4.34
C ALA A 130 -15.06 -18.72 3.93
N GLU A 131 -15.19 -19.11 2.66
CA GLU A 131 -14.51 -20.29 2.10
C GLU A 131 -12.99 -20.11 2.13
N ARG A 132 -12.50 -18.95 1.69
CA ARG A 132 -11.07 -18.62 1.73
C ARG A 132 -10.54 -18.53 3.16
N ARG A 133 -11.36 -18.02 4.08
CA ARG A 133 -11.04 -18.01 5.51
C ARG A 133 -10.85 -19.44 6.02
N ALA A 134 -11.76 -20.35 5.69
CA ALA A 134 -11.66 -21.76 6.09
C ALA A 134 -10.40 -22.44 5.54
N GLU A 135 -10.01 -22.16 4.31
CA GLU A 135 -8.76 -22.63 3.72
C GLU A 135 -7.53 -22.15 4.51
N LEU A 136 -7.50 -20.88 4.93
CA LEU A 136 -6.39 -20.33 5.74
C LEU A 136 -6.31 -21.02 7.11
N VAL A 137 -7.46 -21.22 7.79
CA VAL A 137 -7.52 -21.95 9.05
C VAL A 137 -6.99 -23.40 8.87
N ALA A 138 -7.42 -24.07 7.83
CA ALA A 138 -6.97 -25.44 7.53
C ALA A 138 -5.45 -25.52 7.26
N ARG A 139 -4.83 -24.43 6.82
CA ARG A 139 -3.37 -24.30 6.64
C ARG A 139 -2.63 -23.86 7.90
N GLY A 140 -3.33 -23.72 9.04
CA GLY A 140 -2.72 -23.38 10.33
C GLY A 140 -2.55 -21.88 10.59
N HIS A 141 -3.23 -21.02 9.86
CA HIS A 141 -3.20 -19.58 10.13
C HIS A 141 -4.00 -19.25 11.41
N ASP A 142 -3.37 -18.49 12.32
CA ASP A 142 -4.08 -17.77 13.40
C ASP A 142 -4.72 -16.53 12.80
N ILE A 143 -6.06 -16.47 12.77
CA ILE A 143 -6.80 -15.42 12.06
C ILE A 143 -7.41 -14.44 13.05
N ARG A 144 -7.31 -13.15 12.71
CA ARG A 144 -7.99 -12.05 13.39
C ARG A 144 -8.70 -11.16 12.39
N ASP A 145 -9.96 -10.85 12.70
CA ASP A 145 -10.72 -9.86 11.95
C ASP A 145 -10.32 -8.46 12.42
N VAL A 146 -10.04 -7.58 11.46
CA VAL A 146 -9.61 -6.21 11.74
C VAL A 146 -10.20 -5.25 10.72
N ASP A 147 -10.48 -4.03 11.16
CA ASP A 147 -10.77 -2.95 10.24
C ASP A 147 -9.48 -2.48 9.57
N MET A 148 -9.53 -2.30 8.26
CA MET A 148 -8.40 -1.85 7.48
C MET A 148 -8.74 -0.56 6.74
N ALA A 149 -7.81 0.39 6.77
CA ALA A 149 -7.96 1.69 6.11
C ALA A 149 -6.87 1.85 5.04
N SER A 150 -6.91 1.00 4.01
CA SER A 150 -6.14 1.24 2.80
C SER A 150 -6.63 2.50 2.07
N GLY A 151 -5.89 2.98 1.12
CA GLY A 151 -6.25 4.13 0.28
C GLY A 151 -5.63 3.90 -1.09
N LEU A 152 -5.94 2.74 -1.66
CA LEU A 152 -5.42 2.30 -2.95
C LEU A 152 -5.78 3.30 -4.06
N GLY A 153 -4.79 3.69 -4.83
CA GLY A 153 -4.98 4.32 -6.13
C GLY A 153 -4.41 3.41 -7.21
N VAL A 154 -5.22 3.05 -8.17
CA VAL A 154 -4.85 2.12 -9.25
C VAL A 154 -5.16 2.73 -10.60
N ILE A 155 -4.26 2.57 -11.56
CA ILE A 155 -4.56 2.71 -12.99
C ILE A 155 -4.16 1.40 -13.67
N VAL A 156 -5.07 0.83 -14.43
CA VAL A 156 -4.87 -0.39 -15.21
C VAL A 156 -5.00 -0.07 -16.71
N ARG A 157 -4.11 -0.64 -17.50
CA ARG A 157 -4.23 -0.63 -18.95
C ARG A 157 -5.15 -1.78 -19.40
N THR A 158 -6.22 -1.44 -20.07
CA THR A 158 -7.17 -2.40 -20.65
C THR A 158 -7.09 -2.38 -22.17
N ALA A 159 -7.85 -3.26 -22.83
CA ALA A 159 -7.99 -3.25 -24.29
C ALA A 159 -8.64 -1.94 -24.80
N ASN A 160 -9.47 -1.29 -23.98
CA ASN A 160 -10.24 -0.10 -24.33
C ASN A 160 -9.58 1.20 -23.86
N GLY A 161 -8.34 1.17 -23.33
CA GLY A 161 -7.64 2.34 -22.83
C GLY A 161 -7.16 2.20 -21.40
N LEU A 162 -7.34 3.22 -20.58
CA LEU A 162 -6.96 3.24 -19.17
C LEU A 162 -8.21 3.23 -18.29
N GLN A 163 -8.17 2.48 -17.22
CA GLN A 163 -9.19 2.48 -16.18
C GLN A 163 -8.53 2.86 -14.86
N GLY A 164 -9.04 3.88 -14.18
CA GLY A 164 -8.57 4.32 -12.87
C GLY A 164 -9.62 4.06 -11.80
N ALA A 165 -9.16 3.72 -10.59
CA ALA A 165 -10.02 3.61 -9.42
C ALA A 165 -9.31 4.10 -8.16
N ALA A 166 -10.12 4.61 -7.21
CA ALA A 166 -9.71 4.99 -5.87
C ALA A 166 -10.42 4.10 -4.85
N ASP A 167 -9.72 3.79 -3.78
CA ASP A 167 -10.19 2.95 -2.68
C ASP A 167 -11.41 3.57 -1.97
N PRO A 168 -12.53 2.85 -1.84
CA PRO A 168 -13.72 3.37 -1.18
C PRO A 168 -13.56 3.55 0.34
N ARG A 169 -12.46 3.07 0.94
CA ARG A 169 -12.18 3.23 2.38
C ARG A 169 -11.70 4.62 2.76
N ARG A 170 -11.36 5.45 1.77
CA ARG A 170 -10.91 6.85 1.94
C ARG A 170 -11.49 7.76 0.87
N GLU A 171 -11.39 9.07 1.09
CA GLU A 171 -11.81 10.10 0.14
C GLU A 171 -10.81 10.19 -1.02
N GLY A 172 -10.78 9.18 -1.86
CA GLY A 172 -10.04 9.16 -3.11
C GLY A 172 -10.95 9.44 -4.30
N GLN A 173 -10.38 9.91 -5.40
CA GLN A 173 -11.11 10.12 -6.64
C GLN A 173 -10.27 9.66 -7.84
N ALA A 174 -10.91 8.98 -8.79
CA ALA A 174 -10.37 8.75 -10.12
C ALA A 174 -11.01 9.74 -11.09
N ALA A 175 -10.21 10.38 -11.94
CA ALA A 175 -10.66 11.30 -12.97
C ALA A 175 -9.89 11.05 -14.27
N GLY A 176 -10.54 11.24 -15.39
CA GLY A 176 -9.97 11.12 -16.74
C GLY A 176 -10.78 11.90 -17.77
N TYR A 177 -10.18 12.13 -18.93
CA TYR A 177 -10.80 12.82 -20.09
C TYR A 177 -10.21 12.26 -21.37
#